data_1c1e220684c7755aebe7e09df9d91a17
#
_entry.id   1c1e220684c7755aebe7e09df9d91a17
#
_cell.length_a   1.000
_cell.length_b   1.000
_cell.length_c   1.000
_cell.angle_alpha   90.00
_cell.angle_beta   90.00
_cell.angle_gamma   90.00
#
_symmetry.space_group_name_H-M   'P 1'
#
loop_
_entity.id
_entity.type
_entity.pdbx_description
1 polymer ?
#
loop_
_entity_poly.entity_id
_entity_poly.type
_entity_poly.pdbx_seq_one_letter_code
_entity_poly.pdbx_strand_id
1 'polypeptide(L)'
;MNKLILATERGLVICQREGESWHESSHGLTDQHVTSVIAREGVILAGTEDGIFRSDDEGGTWDEASNGLTAPHVRWMAYHPDISDFEFAGTEPAGIFISHDGGESWSSCDEVMQLRDQFKWSLPYSPEAGCVRGFAFHGSRVYAAVEVGGVLVSDDRGETWGLAEGSDGKPDLEGPPEPLIYPDVHSLEVHPSSPELVYAPTGGGFYRSNDGGKTWKLFYDCYCRAVWVDPNDPEHLILSPADGVDRNGRIEESRDGGETWFLASNGLQVPWRRGMVERFFQDDDELFAVLSNGQLLSASLSTLEWNRILPNIPDVNAITTMA
;
A
#
# COMPACT_ATOMS: atom_id res chain seq x y z
N MET A 1 20.77 -1.65 1.60
CA MET A 1 20.66 -1.79 0.12
C MET A 1 21.11 -0.52 -0.59
N ASN A 2 21.42 -0.62 -1.91
CA ASN A 2 22.02 0.51 -2.63
C ASN A 2 21.18 1.03 -3.80
N LYS A 3 19.96 0.47 -4.00
CA LYS A 3 19.07 0.87 -5.09
C LYS A 3 17.66 1.10 -4.59
N LEU A 4 17.09 2.28 -4.90
CA LEU A 4 15.66 2.57 -4.82
C LEU A 4 15.06 2.56 -6.21
N ILE A 5 13.85 2.02 -6.33
CA ILE A 5 13.06 1.99 -7.54
C ILE A 5 11.77 2.76 -7.26
N LEU A 6 11.55 3.82 -8.01
CA LEU A 6 10.44 4.74 -7.81
C LEU A 6 9.47 4.65 -8.98
N ALA A 7 8.21 4.36 -8.68
CA ALA A 7 7.10 4.50 -9.60
C ALA A 7 6.67 5.97 -9.63
N THR A 8 6.54 6.57 -10.81
CA THR A 8 6.12 7.96 -10.97
C THR A 8 5.04 8.10 -12.06
N GLU A 9 4.36 9.25 -12.10
CA GLU A 9 3.42 9.56 -13.19
C GLU A 9 4.09 9.57 -14.59
N ARG A 10 5.43 9.60 -14.66
CA ARG A 10 6.20 9.70 -15.90
C ARG A 10 7.20 8.58 -16.07
N GLY A 11 6.82 7.39 -15.64
CA GLY A 11 7.63 6.20 -15.73
C GLY A 11 8.26 5.77 -14.42
N LEU A 12 9.34 5.04 -14.54
CA LEU A 12 10.07 4.47 -13.42
C LEU A 12 11.46 5.10 -13.34
N VAL A 13 11.89 5.41 -12.12
CA VAL A 13 13.22 5.98 -11.86
C VAL A 13 13.98 5.04 -10.93
N ILE A 14 15.19 4.64 -11.32
CA ILE A 14 16.11 3.87 -10.49
C ILE A 14 17.16 4.83 -9.92
N CYS A 15 17.31 4.79 -8.61
CA CYS A 15 18.29 5.61 -7.89
C CYS A 15 19.31 4.72 -7.21
N GLN A 16 20.54 5.21 -7.11
CA GLN A 16 21.64 4.58 -6.38
C GLN A 16 22.06 5.42 -5.19
N ARG A 17 22.48 4.76 -4.12
CA ARG A 17 23.03 5.41 -2.93
C ARG A 17 24.53 5.58 -3.08
N GLU A 18 24.99 6.83 -2.93
CA GLU A 18 26.41 7.18 -2.87
C GLU A 18 26.69 7.90 -1.54
N GLY A 19 27.30 7.19 -0.59
CA GLY A 19 27.45 7.67 0.78
C GLY A 19 26.08 7.80 1.48
N GLU A 20 25.72 9.01 1.90
CA GLU A 20 24.43 9.31 2.54
C GLU A 20 23.39 9.89 1.56
N SER A 21 23.72 10.02 0.29
CA SER A 21 22.87 10.67 -0.71
C SER A 21 22.38 9.70 -1.77
N TRP A 22 21.13 9.92 -2.23
CA TRP A 22 20.53 9.21 -3.34
C TRP A 22 20.66 9.99 -4.64
N HIS A 23 21.00 9.30 -5.73
CA HIS A 23 21.19 9.88 -7.07
C HIS A 23 20.45 9.06 -8.12
N GLU A 24 19.83 9.74 -9.07
CA GLU A 24 19.21 9.09 -10.24
C GLU A 24 20.29 8.37 -11.07
N SER A 25 20.04 7.11 -11.43
CA SER A 25 20.95 6.30 -12.22
C SER A 25 20.39 5.90 -13.59
N SER A 26 19.09 5.59 -13.66
CA SER A 26 18.41 5.25 -14.92
C SER A 26 16.91 5.49 -14.86
N HIS A 27 16.27 5.50 -16.04
CA HIS A 27 14.84 5.65 -16.23
C HIS A 27 14.30 4.55 -17.11
N GLY A 28 13.06 4.12 -16.84
CA GLY A 28 12.32 3.17 -17.64
C GLY A 28 10.86 3.59 -17.80
N LEU A 29 10.17 3.00 -18.76
CA LEU A 29 8.72 3.19 -18.95
C LEU A 29 8.27 4.67 -19.04
N THR A 30 9.05 5.53 -19.69
CA THR A 30 8.89 6.99 -19.65
C THR A 30 7.57 7.52 -20.20
N ASP A 31 6.85 6.69 -20.94
CA ASP A 31 5.53 7.02 -21.50
C ASP A 31 4.37 6.40 -20.69
N GLN A 32 4.66 5.81 -19.52
CA GLN A 32 3.68 5.14 -18.67
C GLN A 32 3.46 5.90 -17.36
N HIS A 33 2.21 5.95 -16.88
CA HIS A 33 1.90 6.31 -15.51
C HIS A 33 2.07 5.06 -14.63
N VAL A 34 3.20 4.96 -13.91
CA VAL A 34 3.48 3.83 -13.05
C VAL A 34 2.87 4.08 -11.67
N THR A 35 1.95 3.23 -11.26
CA THR A 35 1.17 3.37 -10.02
C THR A 35 1.74 2.55 -8.87
N SER A 36 2.38 1.43 -9.20
CA SER A 36 2.97 0.49 -8.23
C SER A 36 4.22 -0.16 -8.80
N VAL A 37 5.15 -0.52 -7.94
CA VAL A 37 6.38 -1.22 -8.31
C VAL A 37 6.78 -2.20 -7.21
N ILE A 38 7.18 -3.40 -7.61
CA ILE A 38 7.77 -4.42 -6.74
C ILE A 38 9.03 -4.97 -7.41
N ALA A 39 10.01 -5.39 -6.59
CA ALA A 39 11.26 -5.95 -7.09
C ALA A 39 11.77 -7.08 -6.21
N ARG A 40 12.23 -8.17 -6.83
CA ARG A 40 12.82 -9.33 -6.14
C ARG A 40 13.81 -10.04 -7.07
N GLU A 41 14.98 -10.40 -6.56
CA GLU A 41 15.96 -11.25 -7.26
C GLU A 41 16.34 -10.78 -8.68
N GLY A 42 16.40 -9.46 -8.89
CA GLY A 42 16.75 -8.86 -10.18
C GLY A 42 15.57 -8.61 -11.11
N VAL A 43 14.39 -9.16 -10.81
CA VAL A 43 13.15 -8.92 -11.54
C VAL A 43 12.43 -7.70 -10.96
N ILE A 44 11.92 -6.84 -11.84
CA ILE A 44 11.07 -5.70 -11.47
C ILE A 44 9.73 -5.85 -12.18
N LEU A 45 8.64 -5.73 -11.43
CA LEU A 45 7.30 -5.61 -11.98
C LEU A 45 6.77 -4.20 -11.70
N ALA A 46 6.27 -3.55 -12.75
CA ALA A 46 5.68 -2.22 -12.70
C ALA A 46 4.20 -2.28 -13.10
N GLY A 47 3.32 -1.97 -12.15
CA GLY A 47 1.90 -1.78 -12.41
C GLY A 47 1.63 -0.36 -12.90
N THR A 48 0.83 -0.24 -13.94
CA THR A 48 0.48 1.04 -14.59
C THR A 48 -1.03 1.19 -14.75
N GLU A 49 -1.49 2.31 -15.28
CA GLU A 49 -2.89 2.48 -15.69
C GLU A 49 -3.26 1.62 -16.92
N ASP A 50 -2.24 1.17 -17.68
CA ASP A 50 -2.40 0.45 -18.96
C ASP A 50 -1.95 -1.02 -18.90
N GLY A 51 -1.62 -1.56 -17.73
CA GLY A 51 -1.20 -2.95 -17.55
C GLY A 51 0.03 -3.10 -16.67
N ILE A 52 0.68 -4.26 -16.80
CA ILE A 52 1.89 -4.61 -16.06
C ILE A 52 3.05 -4.74 -17.02
N PHE A 53 4.19 -4.21 -16.63
CA PHE A 53 5.46 -4.35 -17.34
C PHE A 53 6.47 -5.07 -16.44
N ARG A 54 7.30 -5.90 -17.07
CA ARG A 54 8.33 -6.71 -16.42
C ARG A 54 9.71 -6.40 -16.98
N SER A 55 10.69 -6.37 -16.11
CA SER A 55 12.11 -6.32 -16.43
C SER A 55 12.84 -7.46 -15.74
N ASP A 56 13.65 -8.21 -16.49
CA ASP A 56 14.50 -9.30 -15.99
C ASP A 56 15.97 -8.88 -15.87
N ASP A 57 16.28 -7.60 -16.12
CA ASP A 57 17.63 -7.06 -16.13
C ASP A 57 17.76 -5.78 -15.28
N GLU A 58 17.08 -5.77 -14.14
CA GLU A 58 17.11 -4.67 -13.16
C GLU A 58 16.68 -3.31 -13.74
N GLY A 59 15.73 -3.32 -14.69
CA GLY A 59 15.17 -2.12 -15.32
C GLY A 59 15.88 -1.66 -16.58
N GLY A 60 16.79 -2.45 -17.14
CA GLY A 60 17.47 -2.16 -18.40
C GLY A 60 16.57 -2.23 -19.62
N THR A 61 15.73 -3.29 -19.66
CA THR A 61 14.72 -3.49 -20.71
C THR A 61 13.37 -3.87 -20.09
N TRP A 62 12.29 -3.63 -20.84
CA TRP A 62 10.92 -3.82 -20.36
C TRP A 62 10.07 -4.51 -21.41
N ASP A 63 9.35 -5.55 -20.97
CA ASP A 63 8.35 -6.25 -21.76
C ASP A 63 6.97 -6.07 -21.12
N GLU A 64 5.92 -6.05 -21.94
CA GLU A 64 4.55 -6.09 -21.43
C GLU A 64 4.26 -7.48 -20.85
N ALA A 65 3.75 -7.53 -19.62
CA ALA A 65 3.47 -8.74 -18.86
C ALA A 65 2.02 -8.76 -18.35
N SER A 66 1.07 -8.37 -19.18
CA SER A 66 -0.36 -8.24 -18.85
C SER A 66 -1.19 -9.46 -19.26
N ASN A 67 -0.55 -10.58 -19.66
CA ASN A 67 -1.27 -11.77 -20.14
C ASN A 67 -2.24 -12.30 -19.05
N GLY A 68 -3.54 -12.35 -19.38
CA GLY A 68 -4.60 -12.75 -18.44
C GLY A 68 -5.17 -11.63 -17.56
N LEU A 69 -4.55 -10.44 -17.54
CA LEU A 69 -5.06 -9.28 -16.82
C LEU A 69 -6.24 -8.66 -17.61
N THR A 70 -7.45 -8.73 -17.05
CA THR A 70 -8.66 -8.20 -17.70
C THR A 70 -9.05 -6.79 -17.25
N ALA A 71 -8.40 -6.26 -16.21
CA ALA A 71 -8.52 -4.90 -15.73
C ALA A 71 -7.13 -4.25 -15.73
N PRO A 72 -6.81 -3.38 -16.72
CA PRO A 72 -5.44 -2.92 -16.93
C PRO A 72 -4.96 -1.90 -15.88
N HIS A 73 -5.87 -1.14 -15.26
CA HIS A 73 -5.47 -0.15 -14.27
C HIS A 73 -5.06 -0.83 -12.96
N VAL A 74 -3.78 -1.09 -12.80
CA VAL A 74 -3.19 -1.65 -11.57
C VAL A 74 -3.06 -0.56 -10.54
N ARG A 75 -3.55 -0.80 -9.32
CA ARG A 75 -3.44 0.15 -8.19
C ARG A 75 -2.37 -0.24 -7.20
N TRP A 76 -2.17 -1.53 -7.00
CA TRP A 76 -1.17 -2.04 -6.08
C TRP A 76 -0.69 -3.43 -6.47
N MET A 77 0.59 -3.68 -6.22
CA MET A 77 1.21 -4.99 -6.40
C MET A 77 1.93 -5.43 -5.14
N ALA A 78 2.02 -6.73 -4.92
CA ALA A 78 2.79 -7.31 -3.82
C ALA A 78 3.32 -8.68 -4.21
N TYR A 79 4.50 -9.04 -3.70
CA TYR A 79 4.98 -10.43 -3.66
C TYR A 79 4.40 -11.15 -2.45
N HIS A 80 4.12 -12.45 -2.58
CA HIS A 80 3.94 -13.30 -1.42
C HIS A 80 5.27 -13.37 -0.64
N PRO A 81 5.30 -13.11 0.67
CA PRO A 81 6.57 -13.01 1.41
C PRO A 81 7.37 -14.32 1.42
N ASP A 82 6.69 -15.48 1.48
CA ASP A 82 7.30 -16.79 1.67
C ASP A 82 7.36 -17.65 0.40
N ILE A 83 6.80 -17.20 -0.72
CA ILE A 83 6.73 -17.98 -1.97
C ILE A 83 7.33 -17.14 -3.09
N SER A 84 8.40 -17.65 -3.72
CA SER A 84 8.94 -17.06 -4.94
C SER A 84 7.95 -17.24 -6.09
N ASP A 85 8.03 -16.37 -7.08
CA ASP A 85 7.21 -16.38 -8.30
C ASP A 85 5.69 -16.36 -8.03
N PHE A 86 5.27 -15.82 -6.87
CA PHE A 86 3.87 -15.64 -6.51
C PHE A 86 3.57 -14.17 -6.20
N GLU A 87 2.83 -13.54 -7.10
CA GLU A 87 2.54 -12.11 -7.09
C GLU A 87 1.04 -11.85 -7.09
N PHE A 88 0.69 -10.68 -6.54
CA PHE A 88 -0.66 -10.13 -6.46
C PHE A 88 -0.72 -8.79 -7.17
N ALA A 89 -1.78 -8.57 -7.94
CA ALA A 89 -2.13 -7.28 -8.51
C ALA A 89 -3.55 -6.91 -8.11
N GLY A 90 -3.69 -5.77 -7.46
CA GLY A 90 -4.96 -5.14 -7.15
C GLY A 90 -5.28 -4.05 -8.16
N THR A 91 -6.51 -4.01 -8.66
CA THR A 91 -6.90 -3.15 -9.79
C THR A 91 -8.02 -2.17 -9.48
N GLU A 92 -8.24 -1.25 -10.42
CA GLU A 92 -9.43 -0.40 -10.57
C GLU A 92 -10.02 -0.63 -11.99
N PRO A 93 -11.30 -1.05 -12.13
CA PRO A 93 -12.25 -1.47 -11.08
C PRO A 93 -11.68 -2.56 -10.16
N ALA A 94 -12.18 -2.62 -8.91
CA ALA A 94 -11.69 -3.57 -7.92
C ALA A 94 -11.71 -5.00 -8.43
N GLY A 95 -10.54 -5.60 -8.47
CA GLY A 95 -10.27 -6.98 -8.83
C GLY A 95 -8.93 -7.38 -8.22
N ILE A 96 -8.74 -8.67 -8.02
CA ILE A 96 -7.47 -9.26 -7.62
C ILE A 96 -7.06 -10.23 -8.70
N PHE A 97 -5.81 -10.14 -9.10
CA PHE A 97 -5.16 -11.06 -10.02
C PHE A 97 -3.93 -11.65 -9.35
N ILE A 98 -3.69 -12.94 -9.57
CA ILE A 98 -2.54 -13.66 -9.05
C ILE A 98 -1.69 -14.22 -10.19
N SER A 99 -0.39 -14.21 -9.98
CA SER A 99 0.59 -14.85 -10.84
C SER A 99 1.34 -15.94 -10.04
N HIS A 100 1.64 -17.05 -10.70
CA HIS A 100 2.47 -18.15 -10.15
C HIS A 100 3.72 -18.38 -11.00
N ASP A 101 4.06 -17.45 -11.85
CA ASP A 101 5.17 -17.56 -12.81
C ASP A 101 6.05 -16.29 -12.86
N GLY A 102 6.12 -15.59 -11.73
CA GLY A 102 6.97 -14.39 -11.61
C GLY A 102 6.40 -13.17 -12.33
N GLY A 103 5.08 -13.11 -12.55
CA GLY A 103 4.40 -11.99 -13.21
C GLY A 103 4.38 -12.10 -14.73
N GLU A 104 4.65 -13.28 -15.33
CA GLU A 104 4.52 -13.48 -16.79
C GLU A 104 3.07 -13.63 -17.23
N SER A 105 2.23 -14.26 -16.38
CA SER A 105 0.79 -14.38 -16.63
C SER A 105 -0.04 -14.25 -15.34
N TRP A 106 -1.30 -13.86 -15.51
CA TRP A 106 -2.21 -13.53 -14.41
C TRP A 106 -3.52 -14.28 -14.53
N SER A 107 -4.04 -14.70 -13.38
CA SER A 107 -5.37 -15.31 -13.24
C SER A 107 -6.25 -14.44 -12.36
N SER A 108 -7.50 -14.20 -12.76
CA SER A 108 -8.46 -13.42 -11.98
C SER A 108 -9.00 -14.21 -10.80
N CYS A 109 -9.17 -13.54 -9.65
CA CYS A 109 -9.95 -14.04 -8.52
C CYS A 109 -11.40 -13.55 -8.70
N ASP A 110 -12.22 -14.35 -9.40
CA ASP A 110 -13.55 -13.95 -9.85
C ASP A 110 -14.50 -13.59 -8.71
N GLU A 111 -14.31 -14.15 -7.51
CA GLU A 111 -15.08 -13.86 -6.30
C GLU A 111 -15.01 -12.37 -5.94
N VAL A 112 -13.86 -11.73 -6.14
CA VAL A 112 -13.68 -10.31 -5.83
C VAL A 112 -14.52 -9.43 -6.76
N MET A 113 -14.55 -9.76 -8.05
CA MET A 113 -15.41 -9.06 -9.01
C MET A 113 -16.90 -9.32 -8.74
N GLN A 114 -17.27 -10.54 -8.30
CA GLN A 114 -18.63 -10.84 -7.89
C GLN A 114 -19.06 -10.03 -6.65
N LEU A 115 -18.18 -9.90 -5.64
CA LEU A 115 -18.44 -9.07 -4.47
C LEU A 115 -18.58 -7.59 -4.85
N ARG A 116 -17.67 -7.07 -5.69
CA ARG A 116 -17.77 -5.70 -6.22
C ARG A 116 -19.13 -5.43 -6.86
N ASP A 117 -19.55 -6.30 -7.75
CA ASP A 117 -20.80 -6.14 -8.51
C ASP A 117 -22.04 -6.33 -7.62
N GLN A 118 -21.98 -7.26 -6.66
CA GLN A 118 -23.02 -7.50 -5.66
C GLN A 118 -23.24 -6.28 -4.76
N PHE A 119 -22.15 -5.70 -4.22
CA PHE A 119 -22.23 -4.59 -3.28
C PHE A 119 -22.18 -3.22 -3.99
N LYS A 120 -21.94 -3.20 -5.30
CA LYS A 120 -21.86 -1.98 -6.11
C LYS A 120 -20.83 -1.00 -5.58
N TRP A 121 -19.61 -1.48 -5.37
CA TRP A 121 -18.53 -0.64 -4.91
C TRP A 121 -18.30 0.51 -5.88
N SER A 122 -18.08 1.70 -5.34
CA SER A 122 -17.97 2.92 -6.12
C SER A 122 -16.97 3.88 -5.49
N LEU A 123 -16.35 4.71 -6.32
CA LEU A 123 -15.45 5.77 -5.90
C LEU A 123 -16.06 7.13 -6.27
N PRO A 124 -15.82 8.20 -5.51
CA PRO A 124 -16.35 9.53 -5.82
C PRO A 124 -15.96 10.07 -7.21
N TYR A 125 -14.78 9.64 -7.69
CA TYR A 125 -14.21 10.04 -8.98
C TYR A 125 -14.36 8.96 -10.07
N SER A 126 -14.72 7.73 -9.71
CA SER A 126 -14.92 6.60 -10.61
C SER A 126 -16.14 5.81 -10.18
N PRO A 127 -17.36 6.25 -10.53
CA PRO A 127 -18.60 5.56 -10.18
C PRO A 127 -18.61 4.12 -10.71
N GLU A 128 -19.17 3.19 -9.92
CA GLU A 128 -19.25 1.76 -10.23
C GLU A 128 -17.89 1.03 -10.27
N ALA A 129 -16.87 1.63 -9.67
CA ALA A 129 -15.57 1.02 -9.46
C ALA A 129 -15.17 1.14 -8.00
N GLY A 130 -14.70 0.10 -7.36
CA GLY A 130 -13.85 0.16 -6.18
C GLY A 130 -12.40 0.04 -6.63
N CYS A 131 -11.44 0.08 -5.74
CA CYS A 131 -10.08 -0.34 -6.07
C CYS A 131 -9.44 -1.15 -4.94
N VAL A 132 -8.57 -2.08 -5.31
CA VAL A 132 -7.74 -2.82 -4.35
C VAL A 132 -6.40 -2.09 -4.20
N ARG A 133 -6.12 -1.58 -2.99
CA ARG A 133 -5.00 -0.68 -2.72
C ARG A 133 -3.89 -1.26 -1.85
N GLY A 134 -4.03 -2.45 -1.33
CA GLY A 134 -3.02 -3.02 -0.46
C GLY A 134 -3.27 -4.48 -0.15
N PHE A 135 -2.19 -5.18 0.16
CA PHE A 135 -2.21 -6.56 0.63
C PHE A 135 -1.40 -6.67 1.91
N ALA A 136 -1.84 -7.54 2.83
CA ALA A 136 -1.08 -7.90 4.01
C ALA A 136 -1.10 -9.43 4.18
N PHE A 137 0.01 -9.99 4.63
CA PHE A 137 0.25 -11.44 4.60
C PHE A 137 0.63 -11.98 5.97
N HIS A 138 0.09 -13.15 6.32
CA HIS A 138 0.58 -13.95 7.44
C HIS A 138 0.36 -15.44 7.18
N GLY A 139 1.42 -16.17 6.86
CA GLY A 139 1.37 -17.58 6.50
C GLY A 139 0.48 -17.82 5.27
N SER A 140 -0.60 -18.62 5.42
CA SER A 140 -1.57 -18.82 4.34
C SER A 140 -2.66 -17.75 4.25
N ARG A 141 -2.75 -16.87 5.23
CA ARG A 141 -3.76 -15.81 5.25
C ARG A 141 -3.27 -14.57 4.53
N VAL A 142 -4.10 -14.07 3.63
CA VAL A 142 -3.88 -12.83 2.89
C VAL A 142 -5.08 -11.92 3.10
N TYR A 143 -4.83 -10.65 3.38
CA TYR A 143 -5.85 -9.62 3.45
C TYR A 143 -5.68 -8.66 2.27
N ALA A 144 -6.80 -8.13 1.77
CA ALA A 144 -6.78 -7.08 0.78
C ALA A 144 -7.61 -5.87 1.25
N ALA A 145 -7.02 -4.69 1.13
CA ALA A 145 -7.68 -3.41 1.38
C ALA A 145 -8.44 -2.96 0.14
N VAL A 146 -9.75 -2.77 0.28
CA VAL A 146 -10.59 -2.28 -0.81
C VAL A 146 -11.13 -0.90 -0.46
N GLU A 147 -10.76 0.09 -1.27
CA GLU A 147 -11.31 1.44 -1.15
C GLU A 147 -12.80 1.38 -1.50
N VAL A 148 -13.63 1.76 -0.50
CA VAL A 148 -15.10 1.68 -0.55
C VAL A 148 -15.67 0.25 -0.71
N GLY A 149 -14.92 -0.75 -0.21
CA GLY A 149 -15.34 -2.17 -0.21
C GLY A 149 -15.00 -2.91 1.08
N GLY A 150 -14.20 -2.30 1.95
CA GLY A 150 -13.80 -2.89 3.23
C GLY A 150 -12.57 -3.80 3.12
N VAL A 151 -12.57 -4.86 3.89
CA VAL A 151 -11.48 -5.83 3.95
C VAL A 151 -11.90 -7.16 3.36
N LEU A 152 -11.11 -7.68 2.43
CA LEU A 152 -11.23 -9.06 1.96
C LEU A 152 -10.18 -9.94 2.65
N VAL A 153 -10.49 -11.22 2.75
CA VAL A 153 -9.61 -12.23 3.32
C VAL A 153 -9.58 -13.50 2.46
N SER A 154 -8.39 -14.07 2.36
CA SER A 154 -8.14 -15.40 1.85
C SER A 154 -7.42 -16.21 2.93
N ASP A 155 -7.78 -17.48 3.14
CA ASP A 155 -7.11 -18.40 4.05
C ASP A 155 -6.24 -19.45 3.30
N ASP A 156 -6.23 -19.39 1.98
CA ASP A 156 -5.57 -20.34 1.08
C ASP A 156 -4.52 -19.68 0.18
N ARG A 157 -3.82 -18.66 0.68
CA ARG A 157 -2.75 -17.90 0.02
C ARG A 157 -3.22 -17.05 -1.17
N GLY A 158 -4.49 -16.63 -1.18
CA GLY A 158 -5.03 -15.77 -2.23
C GLY A 158 -5.72 -16.51 -3.36
N GLU A 159 -5.86 -17.84 -3.27
CA GLU A 159 -6.56 -18.64 -4.30
C GLU A 159 -8.07 -18.38 -4.29
N THR A 160 -8.68 -18.22 -3.10
CA THR A 160 -10.09 -17.84 -2.97
C THR A 160 -10.27 -16.69 -1.99
N TRP A 161 -11.26 -15.84 -2.26
CA TRP A 161 -11.48 -14.62 -1.50
C TRP A 161 -12.91 -14.47 -1.01
N GLY A 162 -13.05 -13.89 0.19
CA GLY A 162 -14.32 -13.49 0.77
C GLY A 162 -14.22 -12.19 1.56
N LEU A 163 -15.35 -11.63 1.98
CA LEU A 163 -15.35 -10.55 2.96
C LEU A 163 -14.84 -11.06 4.30
N ALA A 164 -13.95 -10.29 4.96
CA ALA A 164 -13.63 -10.53 6.36
C ALA A 164 -14.89 -10.41 7.23
N GLU A 165 -15.00 -11.19 8.30
CA GLU A 165 -16.19 -11.17 9.20
C GLU A 165 -16.51 -9.76 9.73
N GLY A 166 -15.46 -8.95 9.99
CA GLY A 166 -15.58 -7.56 10.45
C GLY A 166 -15.84 -6.54 9.34
N SER A 167 -16.19 -6.97 8.12
CA SER A 167 -16.50 -6.11 6.99
C SER A 167 -17.84 -6.49 6.37
N ASP A 168 -18.75 -5.53 6.17
CA ASP A 168 -20.06 -5.81 5.57
C ASP A 168 -20.11 -5.57 4.05
N GLY A 169 -18.99 -5.12 3.47
CA GLY A 169 -18.84 -4.90 2.04
C GLY A 169 -19.65 -3.75 1.46
N LYS A 170 -20.41 -3.02 2.28
CA LYS A 170 -21.26 -1.93 1.79
C LYS A 170 -20.46 -0.61 1.68
N PRO A 171 -20.65 0.15 0.60
CA PRO A 171 -19.99 1.43 0.38
C PRO A 171 -20.66 2.57 1.18
N ASP A 172 -20.97 2.35 2.46
CA ASP A 172 -21.64 3.32 3.32
C ASP A 172 -20.61 4.15 4.11
N LEU A 173 -20.36 5.36 3.64
CA LEU A 173 -19.39 6.28 4.22
C LEU A 173 -19.93 7.07 5.45
N GLU A 174 -21.17 6.86 5.89
CA GLU A 174 -21.65 7.38 7.18
C GLU A 174 -21.04 6.60 8.37
N GLY A 175 -20.39 5.49 8.05
CA GLY A 175 -19.72 4.61 9.00
C GLY A 175 -20.61 3.51 9.55
N PRO A 176 -20.20 2.25 9.46
CA PRO A 176 -20.93 1.14 10.06
C PRO A 176 -20.83 1.19 11.59
N PRO A 177 -21.79 0.58 12.31
CA PRO A 177 -21.66 0.44 13.76
C PRO A 177 -20.50 -0.51 14.11
N GLU A 178 -19.84 -0.25 15.23
CA GLU A 178 -18.91 -1.24 15.78
C GLU A 178 -19.65 -2.61 15.99
N PRO A 179 -18.96 -3.72 15.75
CA PRO A 179 -17.51 -3.89 15.56
C PRO A 179 -17.06 -3.96 14.09
N LEU A 180 -17.76 -3.35 13.15
CA LEU A 180 -17.41 -3.36 11.75
C LEU A 180 -16.37 -2.30 11.42
N ILE A 181 -15.53 -2.57 10.41
CA ILE A 181 -14.57 -1.59 9.89
C ILE A 181 -15.25 -0.58 8.96
N TYR A 182 -14.74 0.66 8.96
CA TYR A 182 -15.11 1.66 7.97
C TYR A 182 -14.75 1.17 6.54
N PRO A 183 -15.66 1.30 5.55
CA PRO A 183 -15.48 0.62 4.26
C PRO A 183 -14.38 1.18 3.36
N ASP A 184 -13.96 2.43 3.55
CA ASP A 184 -12.92 3.08 2.76
C ASP A 184 -11.53 2.72 3.31
N VAL A 185 -11.07 1.48 3.05
CA VAL A 185 -9.81 0.95 3.57
C VAL A 185 -8.67 1.24 2.60
N HIS A 186 -7.66 1.97 3.07
CA HIS A 186 -6.56 2.43 2.22
C HIS A 186 -5.32 1.53 2.23
N SER A 187 -5.03 0.90 3.35
CA SER A 187 -3.95 -0.08 3.49
C SER A 187 -4.23 -1.03 4.65
N LEU A 188 -3.45 -2.10 4.73
CA LEU A 188 -3.51 -3.08 5.82
C LEU A 188 -2.10 -3.48 6.20
N GLU A 189 -1.89 -3.67 7.50
CA GLU A 189 -0.68 -4.29 8.03
C GLU A 189 -1.06 -5.40 9.02
N VAL A 190 -0.32 -6.50 9.00
CA VAL A 190 -0.45 -7.61 9.95
C VAL A 190 0.87 -7.76 10.68
N HIS A 191 0.83 -7.79 12.02
CA HIS A 191 2.07 -7.96 12.76
C HIS A 191 2.65 -9.37 12.57
N PRO A 192 3.94 -9.51 12.20
CA PRO A 192 4.50 -10.79 11.80
C PRO A 192 4.52 -11.86 12.90
N SER A 193 4.62 -11.47 14.18
CA SER A 193 4.60 -12.40 15.31
C SER A 193 3.24 -12.50 16.03
N SER A 194 2.22 -11.74 15.59
CA SER A 194 0.88 -11.68 16.20
C SER A 194 -0.18 -11.57 15.11
N PRO A 195 -0.52 -12.70 14.45
CA PRO A 195 -1.41 -12.69 13.28
C PRO A 195 -2.85 -12.22 13.56
N GLU A 196 -3.23 -12.18 14.82
CA GLU A 196 -4.51 -11.60 15.27
C GLU A 196 -4.52 -10.07 15.22
N LEU A 197 -3.34 -9.42 15.25
CA LEU A 197 -3.23 -7.97 15.18
C LEU A 197 -3.19 -7.51 13.73
N VAL A 198 -4.28 -6.87 13.31
CA VAL A 198 -4.43 -6.28 11.97
C VAL A 198 -4.73 -4.81 12.13
N TYR A 199 -4.01 -3.99 11.38
CA TYR A 199 -4.07 -2.53 11.42
C TYR A 199 -4.59 -2.00 10.09
N ALA A 200 -5.53 -1.06 10.13
CA ALA A 200 -6.19 -0.55 8.94
C ALA A 200 -6.39 0.97 8.98
N PRO A 201 -5.55 1.73 8.27
CA PRO A 201 -5.85 3.12 7.92
C PRO A 201 -7.05 3.18 6.97
N THR A 202 -8.00 4.06 7.30
CA THR A 202 -9.24 4.24 6.53
C THR A 202 -9.60 5.72 6.35
N GLY A 203 -10.57 5.99 5.49
CA GLY A 203 -11.17 7.31 5.34
C GLY A 203 -11.95 7.80 6.57
N GLY A 204 -12.32 6.89 7.47
CA GLY A 204 -13.06 7.18 8.70
C GLY A 204 -12.26 7.00 9.98
N GLY A 205 -10.96 6.71 9.90
CA GLY A 205 -10.10 6.59 11.07
C GLY A 205 -9.05 5.49 10.95
N PHE A 206 -8.24 5.37 12.00
CA PHE A 206 -7.33 4.26 12.19
C PHE A 206 -8.00 3.17 13.02
N TYR A 207 -8.17 2.02 12.41
CA TYR A 207 -8.78 0.84 13.03
C TYR A 207 -7.75 -0.22 13.35
N ARG A 208 -7.99 -0.97 14.42
CA ARG A 208 -7.21 -2.17 14.77
C ARG A 208 -8.16 -3.32 15.11
N SER A 209 -7.83 -4.49 14.61
CA SER A 209 -8.40 -5.79 15.01
C SER A 209 -7.43 -6.52 15.91
N ASN A 210 -7.94 -7.23 16.91
CA ASN A 210 -7.16 -8.10 17.80
C ASN A 210 -7.58 -9.58 17.64
N ASP A 211 -8.31 -9.90 16.57
CA ASP A 211 -8.86 -11.23 16.31
C ASP A 211 -8.80 -11.64 14.82
N GLY A 212 -7.83 -11.07 14.09
CA GLY A 212 -7.58 -11.41 12.70
C GLY A 212 -8.65 -10.86 11.74
N GLY A 213 -9.17 -9.67 11.99
CA GLY A 213 -10.13 -8.99 11.11
C GLY A 213 -11.59 -9.40 11.31
N LYS A 214 -11.91 -10.13 12.41
CA LYS A 214 -13.29 -10.50 12.73
C LYS A 214 -14.07 -9.37 13.36
N THR A 215 -13.39 -8.59 14.20
CA THR A 215 -13.93 -7.38 14.81
C THR A 215 -12.91 -6.25 14.74
N TRP A 216 -13.40 -5.02 14.65
CA TRP A 216 -12.59 -3.83 14.54
C TRP A 216 -12.98 -2.80 15.59
N LYS A 217 -11.98 -2.09 16.10
CA LYS A 217 -12.16 -0.96 17.01
C LYS A 217 -11.49 0.27 16.39
N LEU A 218 -12.18 1.41 16.44
CA LEU A 218 -11.61 2.70 16.10
C LEU A 218 -10.65 3.14 17.21
N PHE A 219 -9.38 3.38 16.88
CA PHE A 219 -8.35 3.84 17.79
C PHE A 219 -8.04 5.33 17.64
N TYR A 220 -8.18 5.86 16.42
CA TYR A 220 -7.94 7.28 16.18
C TYR A 220 -8.92 7.81 15.14
N ASP A 221 -9.73 8.79 15.53
CA ASP A 221 -10.66 9.49 14.64
C ASP A 221 -9.89 10.51 13.78
N CYS A 222 -9.60 10.16 12.54
CA CYS A 222 -8.85 10.95 11.57
C CYS A 222 -9.11 10.41 10.17
N TYR A 223 -8.62 11.10 9.15
CA TYR A 223 -8.41 10.51 7.83
C TYR A 223 -6.96 9.99 7.75
N CYS A 224 -6.73 8.77 7.35
CA CYS A 224 -5.37 8.23 7.22
C CYS A 224 -5.27 7.20 6.09
N ARG A 225 -4.08 7.15 5.44
CA ARG A 225 -3.82 6.22 4.33
C ARG A 225 -2.70 5.23 4.62
N ALA A 226 -1.81 5.58 5.53
CA ALA A 226 -0.62 4.80 5.80
C ALA A 226 -0.39 4.59 7.30
N VAL A 227 -0.02 3.38 7.67
CA VAL A 227 0.55 3.02 8.96
C VAL A 227 1.82 2.21 8.72
N TRP A 228 2.81 2.39 9.55
CA TRP A 228 3.94 1.49 9.71
C TRP A 228 3.86 0.84 11.09
N VAL A 229 4.11 -0.45 11.15
CA VAL A 229 4.10 -1.26 12.38
C VAL A 229 5.50 -1.81 12.58
N ASP A 230 6.09 -1.61 13.76
CA ASP A 230 7.39 -2.19 14.08
C ASP A 230 7.29 -3.71 14.08
N PRO A 231 8.04 -4.43 13.23
CA PRO A 231 7.95 -5.88 13.16
C PRO A 231 8.40 -6.62 14.43
N ASN A 232 9.05 -5.90 15.36
CA ASN A 232 9.55 -6.46 16.63
C ASN A 232 8.72 -6.01 17.84
N ASP A 233 7.86 -4.97 17.69
CA ASP A 233 7.06 -4.40 18.77
C ASP A 233 5.68 -3.97 18.28
N PRO A 234 4.62 -4.76 18.50
CA PRO A 234 3.27 -4.45 18.04
C PRO A 234 2.66 -3.19 18.71
N GLU A 235 3.28 -2.68 19.77
CA GLU A 235 2.84 -1.45 20.41
C GLU A 235 3.46 -0.20 19.80
N HIS A 236 4.50 -0.36 18.96
CA HIS A 236 5.17 0.74 18.27
C HIS A 236 4.60 0.92 16.85
N LEU A 237 3.92 2.04 16.63
CA LEU A 237 3.25 2.37 15.37
C LEU A 237 3.65 3.78 14.91
N ILE A 238 3.73 3.97 13.60
CA ILE A 238 3.83 5.30 12.98
C ILE A 238 2.64 5.46 12.04
N LEU A 239 1.84 6.50 12.25
CA LEU A 239 0.62 6.79 11.49
C LEU A 239 0.75 8.13 10.77
N SER A 240 0.05 8.25 9.67
CA SER A 240 -0.11 9.52 8.95
C SER A 240 -1.54 10.05 9.04
N PRO A 241 -1.94 10.67 10.16
CA PRO A 241 -3.26 11.26 10.29
C PRO A 241 -3.36 12.58 9.54
N ALA A 242 -4.56 12.86 9.05
CA ALA A 242 -4.97 14.10 8.40
C ALA A 242 -6.40 14.49 8.81
N ASP A 243 -6.81 15.74 8.55
CA ASP A 243 -8.19 16.20 8.83
C ASP A 243 -9.16 15.89 7.68
N GLY A 244 -8.70 15.20 6.66
CA GLY A 244 -9.42 14.80 5.45
C GLY A 244 -8.44 14.61 4.31
N VAL A 245 -8.95 14.28 3.10
CA VAL A 245 -8.13 14.09 1.91
C VAL A 245 -7.21 15.30 1.69
N ASP A 246 -5.90 15.05 1.68
CA ASP A 246 -4.84 16.06 1.47
C ASP A 246 -4.95 17.31 2.34
N ARG A 247 -5.45 17.18 3.55
CA ARG A 247 -5.67 18.32 4.44
C ARG A 247 -5.05 18.11 5.79
N ASN A 248 -4.10 19.01 6.14
CA ASN A 248 -3.44 19.06 7.44
C ASN A 248 -2.77 17.73 7.86
N GLY A 249 -2.15 17.05 6.90
CA GLY A 249 -1.43 15.80 7.16
C GLY A 249 -0.19 16.02 8.04
N ARG A 250 0.17 15.00 8.80
CA ARG A 250 1.33 14.96 9.69
C ARG A 250 1.78 13.51 9.91
N ILE A 251 2.86 13.31 10.63
CA ILE A 251 3.33 11.99 11.05
C ILE A 251 3.30 11.95 12.57
N GLU A 252 2.68 10.93 13.14
CA GLU A 252 2.57 10.70 14.57
C GLU A 252 3.03 9.28 14.93
N GLU A 253 3.51 9.11 16.14
CA GLU A 253 4.02 7.87 16.72
C GLU A 253 3.19 7.46 17.93
N SER A 254 2.93 6.17 18.05
CA SER A 254 2.39 5.53 19.25
C SER A 254 3.37 4.47 19.75
N ARG A 255 3.45 4.35 21.07
CA ARG A 255 4.25 3.32 21.78
C ARG A 255 3.39 2.47 22.72
N ASP A 256 2.07 2.50 22.52
CA ASP A 256 1.07 1.79 23.33
C ASP A 256 -0.03 1.17 22.45
N GLY A 257 0.35 0.75 21.22
CA GLY A 257 -0.53 0.07 20.29
C GLY A 257 -1.65 0.94 19.73
N GLY A 258 -1.47 2.26 19.71
CA GLY A 258 -2.42 3.22 19.14
C GLY A 258 -3.38 3.87 20.16
N GLU A 259 -3.20 3.63 21.46
CA GLU A 259 -4.04 4.26 22.49
C GLU A 259 -3.69 5.76 22.67
N THR A 260 -2.40 6.12 22.54
CA THR A 260 -1.94 7.53 22.57
C THR A 260 -0.99 7.83 21.42
N TRP A 261 -1.03 9.08 20.92
CA TRP A 261 -0.25 9.51 19.75
C TRP A 261 0.52 10.79 20.06
N PHE A 262 1.75 10.85 19.60
CA PHE A 262 2.65 11.98 19.73
C PHE A 262 3.19 12.40 18.37
N LEU A 263 3.39 13.70 18.17
CA LEU A 263 3.96 14.22 16.94
C LEU A 263 5.37 13.65 16.71
N ALA A 264 5.57 12.98 15.58
CA ALA A 264 6.83 12.38 15.14
C ALA A 264 7.26 12.95 13.78
N SER A 265 7.06 14.24 13.58
CA SER A 265 7.36 14.97 12.35
C SER A 265 8.62 15.83 12.49
N ASN A 266 9.64 15.38 13.24
CA ASN A 266 10.87 16.11 13.44
C ASN A 266 11.53 16.45 12.09
N GLY A 267 12.05 17.66 11.94
CA GLY A 267 12.63 18.15 10.67
C GLY A 267 11.61 18.70 9.67
N LEU A 268 10.31 18.48 9.90
CA LEU A 268 9.25 18.89 8.97
C LEU A 268 8.44 20.07 9.48
N GLN A 269 7.92 20.87 8.58
CA GLN A 269 6.94 21.91 8.88
C GLN A 269 5.52 21.34 8.70
N VAL A 270 4.90 20.91 9.77
CA VAL A 270 3.56 20.32 9.79
C VAL A 270 2.59 21.18 10.62
N PRO A 271 1.25 21.06 10.44
CA PRO A 271 0.60 20.17 9.47
C PRO A 271 0.75 20.70 8.02
N TRP A 272 0.85 19.76 7.07
CA TRP A 272 0.83 20.11 5.65
C TRP A 272 -0.57 20.53 5.25
N ARG A 273 -0.73 21.78 4.82
CA ARG A 273 -2.04 22.33 4.44
C ARG A 273 -2.70 21.54 3.29
N ARG A 274 -1.86 21.08 2.36
CA ARG A 274 -2.24 20.23 1.23
C ARG A 274 -1.21 19.12 1.12
N GLY A 275 -1.61 17.92 1.49
CA GLY A 275 -0.76 16.75 1.46
C GLY A 275 -0.87 15.91 2.74
N MET A 276 -0.56 14.66 2.60
CA MET A 276 -0.49 13.64 3.63
C MET A 276 0.45 12.54 3.16
N VAL A 277 0.78 11.59 4.01
CA VAL A 277 1.51 10.39 3.58
C VAL A 277 0.55 9.40 2.93
N GLU A 278 0.90 8.92 1.75
CA GLU A 278 0.19 7.87 1.03
C GLU A 278 0.65 6.48 1.46
N ARG A 279 1.97 6.31 1.66
CA ARG A 279 2.61 5.05 1.98
C ARG A 279 3.84 5.25 2.84
N PHE A 280 4.07 4.31 3.76
CA PHE A 280 5.37 4.07 4.36
C PHE A 280 6.03 2.87 3.71
N PHE A 281 7.36 2.89 3.64
CA PHE A 281 8.18 1.78 3.18
C PHE A 281 9.44 1.72 4.05
N GLN A 282 9.76 0.56 4.59
CA GLN A 282 10.96 0.34 5.40
C GLN A 282 12.02 -0.42 4.62
N ASP A 283 13.27 0.04 4.70
CA ASP A 283 14.46 -0.70 4.28
C ASP A 283 15.51 -0.62 5.39
N ASP A 284 15.82 -1.75 6.00
CA ASP A 284 16.66 -1.86 7.21
C ASP A 284 16.17 -0.93 8.35
N ASP A 285 16.96 0.06 8.76
CA ASP A 285 16.65 1.05 9.79
C ASP A 285 16.13 2.39 9.24
N GLU A 286 15.91 2.48 7.94
CA GLU A 286 15.39 3.67 7.27
C GLU A 286 13.91 3.50 6.92
N LEU A 287 13.11 4.48 7.31
CA LEU A 287 11.70 4.56 6.97
C LEU A 287 11.50 5.65 5.91
N PHE A 288 10.88 5.29 4.82
CA PHE A 288 10.50 6.20 3.74
C PHE A 288 9.01 6.54 3.82
N ALA A 289 8.66 7.76 3.44
CA ALA A 289 7.28 8.20 3.31
C ALA A 289 7.05 8.85 1.94
N VAL A 290 6.13 8.27 1.17
CA VAL A 290 5.64 8.85 -0.08
C VAL A 290 4.46 9.76 0.25
N LEU A 291 4.55 11.02 -0.14
CA LEU A 291 3.48 12.00 0.08
C LEU A 291 2.52 12.05 -1.10
N SER A 292 1.27 12.41 -0.84
CA SER A 292 0.23 12.59 -1.86
C SER A 292 0.53 13.66 -2.93
N ASN A 293 1.52 14.51 -2.68
CA ASN A 293 2.04 15.48 -3.65
C ASN A 293 3.30 14.99 -4.38
N GLY A 294 3.58 13.69 -4.32
CA GLY A 294 4.70 13.02 -4.99
C GLY A 294 6.07 13.29 -4.39
N GLN A 295 6.16 13.92 -3.21
CA GLN A 295 7.44 14.09 -2.52
C GLN A 295 7.82 12.82 -1.77
N LEU A 296 9.13 12.56 -1.69
CA LEU A 296 9.69 11.45 -0.94
C LEU A 296 10.47 11.97 0.28
N LEU A 297 10.15 11.42 1.44
CA LEU A 297 10.84 11.67 2.69
C LEU A 297 11.54 10.41 3.17
N SER A 298 12.64 10.56 3.92
CA SER A 298 13.23 9.47 4.69
C SER A 298 13.62 9.91 6.11
N ALA A 299 13.62 8.97 7.04
CA ALA A 299 14.10 9.12 8.39
C ALA A 299 14.71 7.82 8.90
N SER A 300 15.71 7.89 9.79
CA SER A 300 16.09 6.71 10.58
C SER A 300 15.00 6.39 11.59
N LEU A 301 14.66 5.12 11.74
CA LEU A 301 13.70 4.63 12.75
C LEU A 301 14.11 4.96 14.19
N SER A 302 15.42 5.15 14.43
CA SER A 302 15.93 5.49 15.77
C SER A 302 15.67 6.93 16.19
N THR A 303 15.51 7.85 15.25
CA THR A 303 15.39 9.31 15.54
C THR A 303 14.10 9.93 15.04
N LEU A 304 13.50 9.38 13.99
CA LEU A 304 12.38 9.93 13.23
C LEU A 304 12.59 11.40 12.84
N GLU A 305 13.86 11.74 12.52
CA GLU A 305 14.21 13.03 11.94
C GLU A 305 14.10 12.94 10.41
N TRP A 306 13.04 13.53 9.90
CA TRP A 306 12.66 13.41 8.50
C TRP A 306 13.40 14.42 7.61
N ASN A 307 13.88 13.92 6.48
CA ASN A 307 14.50 14.71 5.44
C ASN A 307 13.83 14.45 4.10
N ARG A 308 13.67 15.49 3.30
CA ARG A 308 13.25 15.32 1.90
C ARG A 308 14.43 14.82 1.08
N ILE A 309 14.24 13.71 0.40
CA ILE A 309 15.22 13.11 -0.51
C ILE A 309 14.76 13.23 -1.96
N LEU A 310 15.67 13.14 -2.90
CA LEU A 310 15.40 13.16 -4.36
C LEU A 310 14.43 14.28 -4.79
N PRO A 311 14.66 15.56 -4.41
CA PRO A 311 13.70 16.64 -4.59
C PRO A 311 13.41 17.00 -6.05
N ASN A 312 14.22 16.50 -6.99
CA ASN A 312 14.06 16.72 -8.43
C ASN A 312 13.19 15.67 -9.11
N ILE A 313 12.86 14.57 -8.43
CA ILE A 313 11.94 13.55 -8.94
C ILE A 313 10.53 13.95 -8.50
N PRO A 314 9.66 14.35 -9.43
CA PRO A 314 8.27 14.68 -9.12
C PRO A 314 7.38 13.43 -9.12
N ASP A 315 6.21 13.58 -8.52
CA ASP A 315 5.05 12.72 -8.73
C ASP A 315 5.33 11.23 -8.42
N VAL A 316 6.08 10.96 -7.31
CA VAL A 316 6.35 9.59 -6.85
C VAL A 316 5.06 8.98 -6.30
N ASN A 317 4.67 7.81 -6.79
CA ASN A 317 3.46 7.06 -6.41
C ASN A 317 3.78 5.87 -5.48
N ALA A 318 4.88 5.19 -5.75
CA ALA A 318 5.32 4.03 -4.96
C ALA A 318 6.85 3.90 -4.99
N ILE A 319 7.36 3.12 -4.04
CA ILE A 319 8.79 2.88 -3.86
C ILE A 319 9.01 1.40 -3.50
N THR A 320 10.11 0.86 -3.98
CA THR A 320 10.64 -0.43 -3.53
C THR A 320 12.18 -0.42 -3.59
N THR A 321 12.81 -1.42 -2.99
CA THR A 321 14.25 -1.68 -3.13
C THR A 321 14.48 -2.99 -3.87
N MET A 322 15.65 -3.12 -4.50
CA MET A 322 16.10 -4.39 -5.07
C MET A 322 16.69 -5.22 -3.94
N ALA A 323 16.05 -6.33 -3.61
CA ALA A 323 16.53 -7.30 -2.63
C ALA A 323 17.57 -8.26 -3.21
#